data_6b0bf328dc1ebd528ccd7ddd958cdd1d
#
_entry.id   6b0bf328dc1ebd528ccd7ddd958cdd1d
#
_cell.length_a   1.000
_cell.length_b   1.000
_cell.length_c   1.000
_cell.angle_alpha   90.00
_cell.angle_beta   90.00
_cell.angle_gamma   90.00
#
_symmetry.space_group_name_H-M   'P 1'
#
loop_
_entity.id
_entity.type
_entity.pdbx_description
1 polymer ?
#
loop_
_entity_poly.entity_id
_entity_poly.type
_entity_poly.pdbx_seq_one_letter_code
_entity_poly.pdbx_strand_id
1 'polypeptide(L)'
;AAIENKTSPKTWTYENIETMKNQLKQMGLSIDWSREIATCDKLYYQNQQKLFLEFYRKNLIYKKESLVNWDPVENTVLANEQVIDGKGWRSGAEVEQKKLSQWFFKITDYAESLLEALEDMSGWPEKVRTMQKNWIGKSFGCEIDFVISSKLNEFNDEKLKIFTTRPDTIFG
;
A
#
# COMPACT_ATOMS: atom_id res chain seq x y z
N ALA A 1 6.30 -3.70 -22.55
CA ALA A 1 6.52 -2.61 -23.54
C ALA A 1 7.91 -2.71 -24.18
N ALA A 2 9.03 -2.52 -23.46
CA ALA A 2 10.38 -2.52 -24.05
C ALA A 2 10.72 -3.85 -24.76
N ILE A 3 10.37 -4.99 -24.17
CA ILE A 3 10.54 -6.33 -24.77
C ILE A 3 9.74 -6.45 -26.07
N GLU A 4 8.48 -6.03 -26.07
CA GLU A 4 7.59 -6.05 -27.24
C GLU A 4 8.15 -5.19 -28.38
N ASN A 5 8.73 -4.03 -28.01
CA ASN A 5 9.35 -3.12 -28.98
C ASN A 5 10.81 -3.45 -29.30
N LYS A 6 11.32 -4.61 -28.82
CA LYS A 6 12.68 -5.10 -29.07
C LYS A 6 13.79 -4.09 -28.78
N THR A 7 13.61 -3.28 -27.75
CA THR A 7 14.55 -2.23 -27.34
C THR A 7 14.92 -2.36 -25.86
N SER A 8 15.95 -1.63 -25.41
CA SER A 8 16.29 -1.61 -23.99
C SER A 8 15.27 -0.79 -23.19
N PRO A 9 14.99 -1.13 -21.93
CA PRO A 9 14.13 -0.30 -21.07
C PRO A 9 14.59 1.15 -20.97
N LYS A 10 15.91 1.38 -20.96
CA LYS A 10 16.48 2.73 -20.94
C LYS A 10 16.14 3.52 -22.19
N THR A 11 16.44 2.96 -23.36
CA THR A 11 16.16 3.60 -24.64
C THR A 11 14.66 3.90 -24.78
N TRP A 12 13.83 2.91 -24.55
CA TRP A 12 12.38 3.04 -24.59
C TRP A 12 11.86 4.16 -23.70
N THR A 13 12.35 4.24 -22.46
CA THR A 13 11.91 5.24 -21.49
C THR A 13 12.27 6.66 -21.95
N TYR A 14 13.50 6.89 -22.36
CA TYR A 14 13.91 8.25 -22.78
C TYR A 14 13.30 8.69 -24.10
N GLU A 15 13.10 7.80 -25.06
CA GLU A 15 12.37 8.09 -26.30
C GLU A 15 10.92 8.48 -26.01
N ASN A 16 10.25 7.80 -25.09
CA ASN A 16 8.90 8.17 -24.68
C ASN A 16 8.85 9.51 -23.92
N ILE A 17 9.81 9.79 -23.04
CA ILE A 17 9.92 11.09 -22.36
C ILE A 17 10.03 12.20 -23.40
N GLU A 18 10.92 12.07 -24.38
CA GLU A 18 11.09 13.09 -25.41
C GLU A 18 9.85 13.26 -26.31
N THR A 19 9.20 12.14 -26.64
CA THR A 19 7.94 12.17 -27.40
C THR A 19 6.85 12.93 -26.63
N MET A 20 6.64 12.61 -25.37
CA MET A 20 5.64 13.28 -24.51
C MET A 20 5.96 14.76 -24.34
N LYS A 21 7.23 15.10 -24.13
CA LYS A 21 7.70 16.48 -24.01
C LYS A 21 7.38 17.30 -25.27
N ASN A 22 7.63 16.73 -26.45
CA ASN A 22 7.31 17.37 -27.71
C ASN A 22 5.81 17.57 -27.90
N GLN A 23 4.99 16.59 -27.53
CA GLN A 23 3.53 16.69 -27.55
C GLN A 23 3.04 17.81 -26.61
N LEU A 24 3.56 17.89 -25.37
CA LEU A 24 3.20 18.92 -24.42
C LEU A 24 3.61 20.33 -24.89
N LYS A 25 4.78 20.47 -25.57
CA LYS A 25 5.20 21.72 -26.20
C LYS A 25 4.25 22.13 -27.33
N GLN A 26 3.80 21.20 -28.14
CA GLN A 26 2.82 21.46 -29.22
C GLN A 26 1.47 21.93 -28.69
N MET A 27 1.08 21.47 -27.47
CA MET A 27 -0.12 21.96 -26.79
C MET A 27 0.00 23.40 -26.28
N GLY A 28 1.18 24.01 -26.35
CA GLY A 28 1.41 25.38 -25.91
C GLY A 28 1.43 25.55 -24.39
N LEU A 29 1.69 24.46 -23.63
CA LEU A 29 1.76 24.53 -22.17
C LEU A 29 2.98 25.33 -21.72
N SER A 30 2.79 26.24 -20.77
CA SER A 30 3.82 27.09 -20.19
C SER A 30 4.59 26.35 -19.09
N ILE A 31 5.41 25.38 -19.47
CA ILE A 31 6.21 24.55 -18.57
C ILE A 31 7.66 24.99 -18.63
N ASP A 32 8.29 25.14 -17.46
CA ASP A 32 9.74 25.38 -17.37
C ASP A 32 10.52 24.07 -17.57
N TRP A 33 10.91 23.80 -18.80
CA TRP A 33 11.64 22.59 -19.21
C TRP A 33 13.05 22.51 -18.65
N SER A 34 13.61 23.60 -18.11
CA SER A 34 14.92 23.57 -17.45
C SER A 34 14.87 22.82 -16.12
N ARG A 35 13.68 22.63 -15.57
CA ARG A 35 13.42 21.92 -14.32
C ARG A 35 12.93 20.50 -14.52
N GLU A 36 13.06 19.96 -15.72
CA GLU A 36 12.71 18.57 -16.04
C GLU A 36 13.58 17.61 -15.23
N ILE A 37 12.93 16.61 -14.65
CA ILE A 37 13.57 15.50 -13.93
C ILE A 37 12.98 14.18 -14.39
N ALA A 38 13.80 13.13 -14.41
CA ALA A 38 13.34 11.78 -14.62
C ALA A 38 13.59 10.93 -13.34
N THR A 39 12.55 10.30 -12.82
CA THR A 39 12.64 9.52 -11.57
C THR A 39 13.53 8.28 -11.72
N CYS A 40 13.78 7.84 -12.96
CA CYS A 40 14.71 6.76 -13.28
C CYS A 40 16.17 7.20 -13.34
N ASP A 41 16.47 8.49 -13.23
CA ASP A 41 17.84 9.01 -13.26
C ASP A 41 18.57 8.71 -11.96
N LYS A 42 19.88 8.39 -12.10
CA LYS A 42 20.74 8.08 -10.97
C LYS A 42 20.73 9.20 -9.91
N LEU A 43 20.79 10.45 -10.32
CA LEU A 43 20.77 11.58 -9.39
C LEU A 43 19.45 11.66 -8.60
N TYR A 44 18.35 11.27 -9.21
CA TYR A 44 17.06 11.22 -8.53
C TYR A 44 16.98 10.07 -7.54
N TYR A 45 17.11 8.81 -8.01
CA TYR A 45 16.91 7.66 -7.14
C TYR A 45 18.01 7.50 -6.08
N GLN A 46 19.20 8.06 -6.28
CA GLN A 46 20.24 8.10 -5.26
C GLN A 46 19.77 8.81 -3.99
N ASN A 47 19.05 9.92 -4.13
CA ASN A 47 18.49 10.65 -3.00
C ASN A 47 17.35 9.87 -2.34
N GLN A 48 16.52 9.21 -3.13
CA GLN A 48 15.46 8.33 -2.63
C GLN A 48 16.05 7.15 -1.84
N GLN A 49 17.15 6.54 -2.32
CA GLN A 49 17.85 5.48 -1.59
C GLN A 49 18.47 5.97 -0.29
N LYS A 50 19.02 7.19 -0.26
CA LYS A 50 19.50 7.81 0.99
C LYS A 50 18.36 7.96 2.01
N LEU A 51 17.21 8.47 1.58
CA LEU A 51 16.04 8.62 2.44
C LEU A 51 15.56 7.26 2.97
N PHE A 52 15.52 6.23 2.12
CA PHE A 52 15.20 4.86 2.54
C PHE A 52 16.15 4.37 3.65
N LEU A 53 17.46 4.60 3.52
CA LEU A 53 18.44 4.23 4.54
C LEU A 53 18.24 5.00 5.85
N GLU A 54 17.80 6.26 5.80
CA GLU A 54 17.44 7.00 7.01
C GLU A 54 16.22 6.41 7.71
N PHE A 55 15.19 6.02 6.96
CA PHE A 55 14.04 5.31 7.52
C PHE A 55 14.44 3.97 8.13
N TYR A 56 15.34 3.24 7.49
CA TYR A 56 15.86 1.98 8.02
C TYR A 56 16.62 2.19 9.34
N ARG A 57 17.54 3.16 9.39
CA ARG A 57 18.30 3.49 10.60
C ARG A 57 17.40 3.93 11.76
N LYS A 58 16.31 4.61 11.45
CA LYS A 58 15.30 5.03 12.44
C LYS A 58 14.28 3.93 12.78
N ASN A 59 14.47 2.71 12.28
CA ASN A 59 13.57 1.58 12.53
C ASN A 59 12.10 1.86 12.08
N LEU A 60 11.90 2.68 11.05
CA LEU A 60 10.59 3.03 10.52
C LEU A 60 10.11 2.07 9.43
N ILE A 61 10.99 1.19 8.97
CA ILE A 61 10.70 0.17 7.97
C ILE A 61 11.18 -1.20 8.43
N TYR A 62 10.52 -2.23 7.94
CA TYR A 62 10.87 -3.63 8.20
C TYR A 62 10.61 -4.49 6.98
N LYS A 63 11.18 -5.68 6.97
CA LYS A 63 11.02 -6.65 5.88
C LYS A 63 10.26 -7.86 6.39
N LYS A 64 9.24 -8.28 5.65
CA LYS A 64 8.51 -9.52 5.92
C LYS A 64 8.00 -10.16 4.63
N GLU A 65 7.68 -11.44 4.71
CA GLU A 65 6.92 -12.11 3.66
C GLU A 65 5.44 -11.71 3.74
N SER A 66 4.87 -11.39 2.60
CA SER A 66 3.45 -11.08 2.46
C SER A 66 2.90 -11.65 1.16
N LEU A 67 1.62 -11.98 1.16
CA LEU A 67 0.90 -12.30 -0.05
C LEU A 67 0.73 -11.03 -0.89
N VAL A 68 1.01 -11.15 -2.16
CA VAL A 68 0.84 -10.07 -3.15
C VAL A 68 0.05 -10.60 -4.35
N ASN A 69 -0.67 -9.70 -5.01
CA ASN A 69 -1.30 -10.02 -6.28
C ASN A 69 -0.21 -10.09 -7.36
N TRP A 70 -0.08 -11.22 -8.00
CA TRP A 70 0.92 -11.48 -9.03
C TRP A 70 0.26 -11.68 -10.39
N ASP A 71 0.71 -10.92 -11.37
CA ASP A 71 0.34 -11.14 -12.76
C ASP A 71 1.37 -12.06 -13.44
N PRO A 72 0.97 -13.29 -13.82
CA PRO A 72 1.91 -14.26 -14.40
C PRO A 72 2.32 -13.92 -15.85
N VAL A 73 1.55 -13.10 -16.54
CA VAL A 73 1.84 -12.67 -17.92
C VAL A 73 2.81 -11.48 -17.93
N GLU A 74 2.52 -10.47 -17.11
CA GLU A 74 3.41 -9.30 -17.00
C GLU A 74 4.60 -9.54 -16.05
N ASN A 75 4.59 -10.64 -15.29
CA ASN A 75 5.61 -10.98 -14.28
C ASN A 75 5.84 -9.84 -13.28
N THR A 76 4.75 -9.29 -12.76
CA THR A 76 4.80 -8.13 -11.86
C THR A 76 3.79 -8.25 -10.73
N VAL A 77 4.05 -7.51 -9.65
CA VAL A 77 3.10 -7.33 -8.54
C VAL A 77 2.09 -6.27 -8.93
N LEU A 78 0.81 -6.54 -8.67
CA LEU A 78 -0.29 -5.61 -8.87
C LEU A 78 -0.79 -5.05 -7.54
N ALA A 79 -1.06 -3.75 -7.51
CA ALA A 79 -1.84 -3.13 -6.44
C ALA A 79 -3.30 -3.62 -6.49
N ASN A 80 -4.04 -3.49 -5.39
CA ASN A 80 -5.43 -3.95 -5.35
C ASN A 80 -6.31 -3.27 -6.42
N GLU A 81 -6.06 -1.98 -6.69
CA GLU A 81 -6.77 -1.19 -7.70
C GLU A 81 -6.47 -1.64 -9.14
N GLN A 82 -5.43 -2.42 -9.33
CA GLN A 82 -5.03 -2.98 -10.64
C GLN A 82 -5.60 -4.39 -10.87
N VAL A 83 -6.37 -4.90 -9.92
CA VAL A 83 -7.07 -6.18 -10.03
C VAL A 83 -8.55 -5.90 -10.24
N ILE A 84 -9.07 -6.25 -11.40
CA ILE A 84 -10.48 -6.07 -11.79
C ILE A 84 -11.08 -7.45 -12.04
N ASP A 85 -12.10 -7.81 -11.27
CA ASP A 85 -12.78 -9.12 -11.35
C ASP A 85 -11.80 -10.31 -11.29
N GLY A 86 -10.79 -10.21 -10.41
CA GLY A 86 -9.77 -11.25 -10.24
C GLY A 86 -8.70 -11.30 -11.34
N LYS A 87 -8.70 -10.35 -12.25
CA LYS A 87 -7.77 -10.28 -13.40
C LYS A 87 -6.90 -9.03 -13.37
N GLY A 88 -5.70 -9.15 -13.90
CA GLY A 88 -4.82 -8.00 -14.11
C GLY A 88 -5.43 -7.00 -15.09
N TRP A 89 -5.49 -5.74 -14.71
CA TRP A 89 -6.16 -4.65 -15.44
C TRP A 89 -5.63 -4.44 -16.87
N ARG A 90 -4.39 -4.82 -17.11
CA ARG A 90 -3.71 -4.66 -18.40
C ARG A 90 -3.61 -5.96 -19.18
N SER A 91 -3.17 -7.04 -18.55
CA SER A 91 -2.96 -8.33 -19.18
C SER A 91 -4.26 -9.10 -19.41
N GLY A 92 -5.28 -8.87 -18.54
CA GLY A 92 -6.49 -9.69 -18.49
C GLY A 92 -6.27 -11.10 -17.93
N ALA A 93 -5.04 -11.44 -17.51
CA ALA A 93 -4.71 -12.73 -16.92
C ALA A 93 -5.29 -12.86 -15.51
N GLU A 94 -5.64 -14.08 -15.11
CA GLU A 94 -6.03 -14.36 -13.74
C GLU A 94 -4.86 -14.08 -12.78
N VAL A 95 -5.16 -13.36 -11.70
CA VAL A 95 -4.16 -12.94 -10.71
C VAL A 95 -3.91 -14.07 -9.74
N GLU A 96 -2.63 -14.38 -9.53
CA GLU A 96 -2.17 -15.36 -8.54
C GLU A 96 -1.80 -14.68 -7.22
N GLN A 97 -1.99 -15.41 -6.11
CA GLN A 97 -1.47 -15.00 -4.80
C GLN A 97 -0.07 -15.58 -4.60
N LYS A 98 0.94 -14.71 -4.49
CA LYS A 98 2.34 -15.11 -4.34
C LYS A 98 2.95 -14.55 -3.07
N LYS A 99 3.64 -15.37 -2.30
CA LYS A 99 4.43 -14.90 -1.15
C LYS A 99 5.73 -14.31 -1.63
N LEU A 100 5.93 -13.03 -1.33
CA LEU A 100 7.18 -12.32 -1.62
C LEU A 100 7.69 -11.59 -0.39
N SER A 101 9.02 -11.55 -0.25
CA SER A 101 9.66 -10.75 0.80
C SER A 101 9.63 -9.29 0.39
N GLN A 102 8.90 -8.47 1.14
CA GLN A 102 8.63 -7.06 0.84
C GLN A 102 9.07 -6.15 1.99
N TRP A 103 9.37 -4.89 1.67
CA TRP A 103 9.59 -3.84 2.64
C TRP A 103 8.28 -3.16 3.01
N PHE A 104 8.09 -2.90 4.30
CA PHE A 104 6.91 -2.24 4.84
C PHE A 104 7.32 -1.06 5.70
N PHE A 105 6.56 0.03 5.61
CA PHE A 105 6.62 1.12 6.58
C PHE A 105 5.76 0.79 7.79
N LYS A 106 6.20 1.17 8.98
CA LYS A 106 5.45 1.01 10.23
C LYS A 106 4.40 2.12 10.37
N ILE A 107 3.55 2.28 9.39
CA ILE A 107 2.56 3.37 9.34
C ILE A 107 1.52 3.28 10.46
N THR A 108 1.19 2.07 10.90
CA THR A 108 0.21 1.82 11.97
C THR A 108 0.66 2.32 13.32
N ASP A 109 1.97 2.44 13.57
CA ASP A 109 2.51 2.99 14.82
C ASP A 109 2.17 4.47 15.00
N TYR A 110 1.80 5.15 13.92
CA TYR A 110 1.41 6.57 13.89
C TYR A 110 -0.10 6.81 13.87
N ALA A 111 -0.90 5.75 13.81
CA ALA A 111 -2.35 5.88 13.61
C ALA A 111 -3.01 6.74 14.71
N GLU A 112 -2.67 6.53 15.97
CA GLU A 112 -3.23 7.28 17.10
C GLU A 112 -2.80 8.75 17.06
N SER A 113 -1.51 9.02 16.92
CA SER A 113 -0.99 10.39 16.88
C SER A 113 -1.50 11.18 15.67
N LEU A 114 -1.73 10.52 14.53
CA LEU A 114 -2.35 11.14 13.36
C LEU A 114 -3.82 11.47 13.62
N LEU A 115 -4.54 10.57 14.28
CA LEU A 115 -5.95 10.79 14.62
C LEU A 115 -6.11 11.97 15.59
N GLU A 116 -5.27 12.05 16.62
CA GLU A 116 -5.25 13.16 17.56
C GLU A 116 -4.90 14.49 16.88
N ALA A 117 -3.87 14.49 16.01
CA ALA A 117 -3.47 15.68 15.28
C ALA A 117 -4.56 16.26 14.36
N LEU A 118 -5.51 15.45 13.87
CA LEU A 118 -6.63 15.91 13.06
C LEU A 118 -7.55 16.90 13.81
N GLU A 119 -7.62 16.81 15.13
CA GLU A 119 -8.47 17.73 15.94
C GLU A 119 -7.89 19.16 15.92
N ASP A 120 -6.56 19.32 15.86
CA ASP A 120 -5.87 20.61 15.84
C ASP A 120 -5.75 21.21 14.43
N MET A 121 -6.10 20.47 13.39
CA MET A 121 -5.99 20.91 12.00
C MET A 121 -7.16 21.79 11.55
N SER A 122 -7.40 22.92 12.24
CA SER A 122 -8.51 23.83 11.97
C SER A 122 -8.48 24.47 10.57
N GLY A 123 -7.28 24.58 9.94
CA GLY A 123 -7.12 25.08 8.58
C GLY A 123 -7.49 24.06 7.48
N TRP A 124 -7.80 22.83 7.83
CA TRP A 124 -8.23 21.80 6.87
C TRP A 124 -9.76 21.79 6.73
N PRO A 125 -10.29 21.59 5.52
CA PRO A 125 -11.73 21.40 5.33
C PRO A 125 -12.24 20.22 6.16
N GLU A 126 -13.40 20.38 6.80
CA GLU A 126 -14.00 19.34 7.66
C GLU A 126 -14.19 18.01 6.92
N LYS A 127 -14.63 18.06 5.66
CA LYS A 127 -14.76 16.87 4.81
C LYS A 127 -13.45 16.07 4.71
N VAL A 128 -12.32 16.75 4.58
CA VAL A 128 -11.00 16.10 4.48
C VAL A 128 -10.63 15.48 5.81
N ARG A 129 -10.81 16.18 6.93
CA ARG A 129 -10.55 15.63 8.27
C ARG A 129 -11.40 14.38 8.53
N THR A 130 -12.69 14.45 8.20
CA THR A 130 -13.60 13.29 8.33
C THR A 130 -13.16 12.11 7.47
N MET A 131 -12.72 12.33 6.23
CA MET A 131 -12.19 11.27 5.36
C MET A 131 -10.94 10.62 5.96
N GLN A 132 -10.02 11.41 6.51
CA GLN A 132 -8.81 10.88 7.16
C GLN A 132 -9.15 10.09 8.42
N LYS A 133 -10.05 10.60 9.26
CA LYS A 133 -10.53 9.91 10.46
C LYS A 133 -11.17 8.55 10.13
N ASN A 134 -12.02 8.52 9.12
CA ASN A 134 -12.67 7.29 8.66
C ASN A 134 -11.67 6.30 8.04
N TRP A 135 -10.64 6.81 7.35
CA TRP A 135 -9.58 5.98 6.79
C TRP A 135 -8.73 5.32 7.87
N ILE A 136 -8.35 6.05 8.92
CA ILE A 136 -7.63 5.49 10.08
C ILE A 136 -8.51 4.45 10.78
N GLY A 137 -9.81 4.72 10.91
CA GLY A 137 -10.82 3.74 11.29
C GLY A 137 -10.62 3.15 12.68
N LYS A 138 -10.28 4.00 13.69
CA LYS A 138 -10.16 3.54 15.08
C LYS A 138 -11.44 2.88 15.54
N SER A 139 -11.35 1.65 15.97
CA SER A 139 -12.46 0.89 16.55
C SER A 139 -12.07 0.32 17.91
N PHE A 140 -13.06 0.12 18.75
CA PHE A 140 -12.90 -0.53 20.04
C PHE A 140 -13.55 -1.90 19.98
N GLY A 141 -12.92 -2.87 20.65
CA GLY A 141 -13.44 -4.21 20.79
C GLY A 141 -13.06 -4.79 22.14
N CYS A 142 -13.56 -5.95 22.42
CA CYS A 142 -13.20 -6.70 23.63
C CYS A 142 -12.79 -8.12 23.28
N GLU A 143 -11.91 -8.67 24.09
CA GLU A 143 -11.59 -10.08 24.12
C GLU A 143 -12.52 -10.76 25.15
N ILE A 144 -13.05 -11.91 24.79
CA ILE A 144 -13.96 -12.68 25.62
C ILE A 144 -13.46 -14.11 25.67
N ASP A 145 -13.35 -14.64 26.88
CA ASP A 145 -12.98 -16.01 27.14
C ASP A 145 -14.23 -16.85 27.34
N PHE A 146 -14.49 -17.82 26.49
CA PHE A 146 -15.48 -18.86 26.69
C PHE A 146 -14.82 -20.07 27.32
N VAL A 147 -15.37 -20.54 28.45
CA VAL A 147 -14.92 -21.78 29.06
C VAL A 147 -15.53 -22.95 28.29
N ILE A 148 -14.68 -23.87 27.83
CA ILE A 148 -15.13 -25.07 27.14
C ILE A 148 -15.61 -26.05 28.22
N SER A 149 -16.89 -26.43 28.15
CA SER A 149 -17.47 -27.48 28.98
C SER A 149 -17.69 -28.72 28.13
N SER A 150 -16.91 -29.77 28.38
CA SER A 150 -17.04 -31.05 27.69
C SER A 150 -17.61 -32.14 28.63
N LYS A 151 -18.54 -32.91 28.13
CA LYS A 151 -19.04 -34.11 28.84
C LYS A 151 -17.97 -35.21 29.00
N LEU A 152 -16.89 -35.12 28.22
CA LEU A 152 -15.81 -36.10 28.23
C LEU A 152 -14.65 -35.75 29.17
N ASN A 153 -14.75 -34.66 29.94
CA ASN A 153 -13.69 -34.14 30.85
C ASN A 153 -12.29 -33.92 30.26
N GLU A 154 -12.12 -34.12 28.95
CA GLU A 154 -10.80 -34.02 28.30
C GLU A 154 -10.34 -32.57 28.07
N PHE A 155 -11.28 -31.61 28.08
CA PHE A 155 -11.01 -30.17 27.80
C PHE A 155 -11.57 -29.24 28.88
N ASN A 156 -11.84 -29.76 30.07
CA ASN A 156 -12.32 -28.94 31.18
C ASN A 156 -11.21 -27.95 31.58
N ASP A 157 -11.59 -26.67 31.66
CA ASP A 157 -10.74 -25.49 31.93
C ASP A 157 -9.98 -24.89 30.73
N GLU A 158 -10.09 -25.47 29.53
CA GLU A 158 -9.61 -24.76 28.34
C GLU A 158 -10.55 -23.61 27.99
N LYS A 159 -9.94 -22.51 27.59
CA LYS A 159 -10.64 -21.27 27.19
C LYS A 159 -10.52 -21.03 25.71
N LEU A 160 -11.66 -20.82 25.07
CA LEU A 160 -11.69 -20.28 23.72
C LEU A 160 -11.74 -18.75 23.79
N LYS A 161 -10.64 -18.10 23.41
CA LYS A 161 -10.57 -16.63 23.35
C LYS A 161 -11.05 -16.15 21.99
N ILE A 162 -12.02 -15.24 22.01
CA ILE A 162 -12.49 -14.55 20.81
C ILE A 162 -12.30 -13.05 20.96
N PHE A 163 -12.16 -12.36 19.83
CA PHE A 163 -12.20 -10.90 19.77
C PHE A 163 -13.40 -10.44 18.97
N THR A 164 -14.12 -9.44 19.47
CA THR A 164 -15.25 -8.84 18.76
C THR A 164 -15.32 -7.33 18.96
N THR A 165 -15.72 -6.60 17.93
CA THR A 165 -16.10 -5.18 18.02
C THR A 165 -17.58 -4.99 18.33
N ARG A 166 -18.35 -6.07 18.39
CA ARG A 166 -19.78 -6.10 18.67
C ARG A 166 -20.11 -7.07 19.80
N PRO A 167 -19.70 -6.76 21.05
CA PRO A 167 -19.98 -7.63 22.20
C PRO A 167 -21.47 -7.77 22.50
N ASP A 168 -22.27 -6.82 22.03
CA ASP A 168 -23.73 -6.81 22.12
C ASP A 168 -24.41 -7.96 21.34
N THR A 169 -23.72 -8.56 20.37
CA THR A 169 -24.27 -9.61 19.50
C THR A 169 -23.84 -11.03 19.86
N ILE A 170 -23.19 -11.23 21.02
CA ILE A 170 -22.63 -12.56 21.40
C ILE A 170 -23.72 -13.59 21.71
N PHE A 171 -24.87 -13.15 22.14
CA PHE A 171 -25.97 -14.03 22.56
C PHE A 171 -27.13 -14.14 21.56
N GLY A 172 -26.96 -13.57 20.34
CA GLY A 172 -28.07 -13.60 19.38
C GLY A 172 -27.69 -13.27 17.97
#